data_29f6b40ec9dc59cd8e4b43089757ee27
#
_entry.id   29f6b40ec9dc59cd8e4b43089757ee27
#
_cell.length_a   1.000
_cell.length_b   1.000
_cell.length_c   1.000
_cell.angle_alpha   90.00
_cell.angle_beta   90.00
_cell.angle_gamma   90.00
#
_symmetry.space_group_name_H-M   'P 1'
#
loop_
_entity.id
_entity.type
_entity.pdbx_description
1 polymer ?
#
loop_
_entity_poly.entity_id
_entity_poly.type
_entity_poly.pdbx_seq_one_letter_code
_entity_poly.pdbx_strand_id
1 'polypeptide(L)'
;FGGAEGAIDRNDVADPSLSIDKQLASGKTVILAPKGFLKHAISENVYAGIAMARRAQYQYGTVLEKGEKGALSIGIGMGQSTGTVTLIAPTYEIGEDVPKLTIDGLEIEFQLTPGTEAPAEMNAYFPKYRALWMAENCTGTLHNLYTLRGAEVRDANDWAKYIIEADQRFCSKTDVVFQSHNWPHWGEEIHEYLLNTAAIYKFIHDQTLHYMNQGYTSNEIAAMISLPDALEKVWYTRQYYGTLPHNAKAIYQKYLGWYDANPVNLDPLPPSDAAKKLVEYLGSTELVLCKAKKDYAKGEYQWVAQITKELVFADPSNQKARNLCADALEQLGYQAESGAWRNAYLMGAAELRNGNLSGRARTANGLTNSMRAMTVSMLLDYIAILTDANAAQNDDLTLNLT
;
A
#
# COMPACT_ATOMS: atom_id res chain seq x y z
N PHE A 1 11.93 0.55 3.91
CA PHE A 1 12.76 -0.27 3.00
C PHE A 1 13.18 0.57 1.80
N GLY A 2 14.39 0.35 1.32
CA GLY A 2 14.88 1.01 0.10
C GLY A 2 15.94 2.10 0.30
N GLY A 3 16.37 2.39 1.52
CA GLY A 3 17.41 3.40 1.81
C GLY A 3 18.66 2.88 2.52
N ALA A 4 18.83 1.56 2.63
CA ALA A 4 19.85 0.97 3.49
C ALA A 4 21.28 1.45 3.19
N GLU A 5 21.71 1.50 1.93
CA GLU A 5 23.05 1.95 1.55
C GLU A 5 23.26 3.46 1.67
N GLY A 6 22.22 4.23 1.92
CA GLY A 6 22.34 5.65 2.27
C GLY A 6 22.85 5.89 3.69
N ALA A 7 22.71 4.89 4.55
CA ALA A 7 23.13 4.94 5.95
C ALA A 7 24.24 3.94 6.29
N ILE A 8 24.39 2.86 5.51
CA ILE A 8 25.26 1.71 5.83
C ILE A 8 26.13 1.38 4.63
N ASP A 9 27.46 1.28 4.83
CA ASP A 9 28.36 0.70 3.83
C ASP A 9 28.22 -0.83 3.85
N ARG A 10 27.97 -1.45 2.69
CA ARG A 10 27.89 -2.92 2.55
C ARG A 10 29.13 -3.64 3.08
N ASN A 11 30.30 -3.05 2.95
CA ASN A 11 31.55 -3.62 3.42
C ASN A 11 31.69 -3.61 4.94
N ASP A 12 30.81 -2.84 5.61
CA ASP A 12 30.79 -2.71 7.07
C ASP A 12 29.66 -3.52 7.73
N VAL A 13 28.97 -4.37 6.97
CA VAL A 13 27.90 -5.23 7.48
C VAL A 13 28.48 -6.45 8.16
N ALA A 14 27.90 -6.87 9.30
CA ALA A 14 28.27 -8.06 10.04
C ALA A 14 28.00 -9.33 9.23
N ASP A 15 28.77 -10.38 9.49
CA ASP A 15 28.57 -11.68 8.85
C ASP A 15 27.34 -12.38 9.42
N PRO A 16 26.29 -12.64 8.60
CA PRO A 16 25.04 -13.26 9.04
C PRO A 16 25.21 -14.73 9.47
N SER A 17 26.33 -15.38 9.16
CA SER A 17 26.62 -16.75 9.62
C SER A 17 27.03 -16.82 11.10
N LEU A 18 27.38 -15.69 11.71
CA LEU A 18 27.78 -15.62 13.11
C LEU A 18 26.53 -15.51 14.02
N SER A 19 26.67 -15.99 15.27
CA SER A 19 25.66 -15.72 16.30
C SER A 19 25.54 -14.22 16.58
N ILE A 20 24.37 -13.77 17.06
CA ILE A 20 24.12 -12.35 17.34
C ILE A 20 25.19 -11.75 18.26
N ASP A 21 25.62 -12.46 19.30
CA ASP A 21 26.67 -11.96 20.20
C ASP A 21 28.01 -11.73 19.49
N LYS A 22 28.37 -12.63 18.55
CA LYS A 22 29.59 -12.45 17.75
C LYS A 22 29.45 -11.33 16.72
N GLN A 23 28.27 -11.16 16.13
CA GLN A 23 28.01 -10.03 15.25
C GLN A 23 28.16 -8.70 15.99
N LEU A 24 27.52 -8.57 17.18
CA LEU A 24 27.61 -7.38 18.03
C LEU A 24 29.05 -7.10 18.49
N ALA A 25 29.84 -8.15 18.78
CA ALA A 25 31.25 -8.02 19.17
C ALA A 25 32.22 -7.72 18.01
N SER A 26 31.77 -7.86 16.76
CA SER A 26 32.65 -7.72 15.57
C SER A 26 33.04 -6.28 15.26
N GLY A 27 32.37 -5.27 15.83
CA GLY A 27 32.54 -3.86 15.46
C GLY A 27 31.94 -3.51 14.08
N LYS A 28 31.16 -4.44 13.48
CA LYS A 28 30.45 -4.28 12.22
C LYS A 28 28.99 -3.90 12.46
N THR A 29 28.34 -3.34 11.44
CA THR A 29 26.93 -2.98 11.48
C THR A 29 26.04 -4.23 11.44
N VAL A 30 25.25 -4.43 12.47
CA VAL A 30 24.22 -5.47 12.54
C VAL A 30 22.91 -4.90 11.99
N ILE A 31 22.29 -5.63 11.06
CA ILE A 31 21.00 -5.24 10.47
C ILE A 31 19.94 -6.16 11.03
N LEU A 32 19.05 -5.59 11.83
CA LEU A 32 17.92 -6.30 12.42
C LEU A 32 16.65 -6.09 11.59
N ALA A 33 15.88 -7.15 11.42
CA ALA A 33 14.53 -7.08 10.84
C ALA A 33 13.62 -8.13 11.48
N PRO A 34 12.29 -7.96 11.43
CA PRO A 34 11.38 -9.01 11.86
C PRO A 34 11.52 -10.23 10.98
N LYS A 35 11.30 -11.41 11.55
CA LYS A 35 11.39 -12.70 10.86
C LYS A 35 10.56 -12.72 9.58
N GLY A 36 11.18 -13.18 8.48
CA GLY A 36 10.56 -13.24 7.16
C GLY A 36 10.61 -11.95 6.34
N PHE A 37 11.18 -10.87 6.87
CA PHE A 37 11.26 -9.57 6.18
C PHE A 37 11.80 -9.68 4.75
N LEU A 38 12.95 -10.36 4.57
CA LEU A 38 13.58 -10.43 3.25
C LEU A 38 12.68 -11.11 2.22
N LYS A 39 12.01 -12.21 2.60
CA LYS A 39 11.08 -12.95 1.72
C LYS A 39 9.95 -12.02 1.24
N HIS A 40 9.30 -11.32 2.14
CA HIS A 40 8.18 -10.45 1.81
C HIS A 40 8.62 -9.21 1.02
N ALA A 41 9.77 -8.61 1.38
CA ALA A 41 10.34 -7.49 0.65
C ALA A 41 10.66 -7.85 -0.82
N ILE A 42 11.23 -9.03 -1.08
CA ILE A 42 11.51 -9.52 -2.43
C ILE A 42 10.23 -9.85 -3.18
N SER A 43 9.29 -10.57 -2.56
CA SER A 43 8.00 -10.92 -3.18
C SER A 43 7.27 -9.67 -3.69
N GLU A 44 7.15 -8.66 -2.86
CA GLU A 44 6.43 -7.45 -3.19
C GLU A 44 7.19 -6.55 -4.20
N ASN A 45 8.47 -6.30 -3.94
CA ASN A 45 9.19 -5.25 -4.66
C ASN A 45 10.05 -5.77 -5.82
N VAL A 46 10.21 -7.08 -5.98
CA VAL A 46 10.95 -7.70 -7.09
C VAL A 46 10.01 -8.54 -7.94
N TYR A 47 9.37 -9.58 -7.38
CA TYR A 47 8.53 -10.49 -8.17
C TYR A 47 7.36 -9.77 -8.86
N ALA A 48 6.60 -8.97 -8.11
CA ALA A 48 5.53 -8.12 -8.62
C ALA A 48 5.99 -6.68 -8.91
N GLY A 49 7.28 -6.38 -8.77
CA GLY A 49 7.83 -5.03 -8.70
C GLY A 49 7.54 -4.17 -9.92
N ILE A 50 7.57 -4.74 -11.14
CA ILE A 50 7.26 -3.98 -12.37
C ILE A 50 5.82 -3.49 -12.37
N ALA A 51 4.85 -4.37 -12.05
CA ALA A 51 3.44 -4.01 -11.99
C ALA A 51 3.18 -3.01 -10.84
N MET A 52 3.77 -3.23 -9.67
CA MET A 52 3.63 -2.34 -8.51
C MET A 52 4.26 -0.97 -8.77
N ALA A 53 5.42 -0.90 -9.40
CA ALA A 53 6.06 0.37 -9.75
C ALA A 53 5.18 1.20 -10.71
N ARG A 54 4.55 0.55 -11.70
CA ARG A 54 3.61 1.22 -12.61
C ARG A 54 2.37 1.74 -11.88
N ARG A 55 1.80 0.96 -10.99
CA ARG A 55 0.64 1.35 -10.18
C ARG A 55 0.98 2.41 -9.13
N ALA A 56 2.20 2.38 -8.59
CA ALA A 56 2.70 3.38 -7.65
C ALA A 56 2.74 4.79 -8.26
N GLN A 57 2.96 4.92 -9.56
CA GLN A 57 2.90 6.22 -10.25
C GLN A 57 1.52 6.88 -10.11
N TYR A 58 0.46 6.08 -10.14
CA TYR A 58 -0.91 6.54 -9.88
C TYR A 58 -1.11 6.91 -8.42
N GLN A 59 -0.72 6.03 -7.50
CA GLN A 59 -0.91 6.25 -6.06
C GLN A 59 -0.20 7.52 -5.56
N TYR A 60 0.98 7.78 -6.08
CA TYR A 60 1.84 8.88 -5.61
C TYR A 60 1.83 10.11 -6.53
N GLY A 61 1.18 10.03 -7.69
CA GLY A 61 1.09 11.16 -8.60
C GLY A 61 2.43 11.64 -9.13
N THR A 62 3.37 10.72 -9.42
CA THR A 62 4.80 11.02 -9.63
C THR A 62 5.10 11.92 -10.83
N VAL A 63 4.19 12.02 -11.79
CA VAL A 63 4.32 12.89 -12.98
C VAL A 63 3.39 14.10 -12.92
N LEU A 64 2.58 14.24 -11.88
CA LEU A 64 1.73 15.39 -11.69
C LEU A 64 2.55 16.59 -11.23
N GLU A 65 2.23 17.76 -11.75
CA GLU A 65 2.78 19.01 -11.23
C GLU A 65 2.30 19.23 -9.79
N LYS A 66 3.15 19.83 -8.96
CA LYS A 66 2.77 20.19 -7.59
C LYS A 66 1.86 21.42 -7.60
N GLY A 67 0.78 21.36 -6.84
CA GLY A 67 -0.17 22.46 -6.70
C GLY A 67 -1.61 21.99 -6.59
N GLU A 68 -2.52 22.94 -6.44
CA GLU A 68 -3.95 22.69 -6.21
C GLU A 68 -4.65 21.88 -7.32
N LYS A 69 -4.15 21.95 -8.56
CA LYS A 69 -4.66 21.19 -9.69
C LYS A 69 -3.90 19.87 -9.93
N GLY A 70 -2.89 19.58 -9.15
CA GLY A 70 -2.04 18.41 -9.28
C GLY A 70 -1.78 17.71 -7.94
N ALA A 71 -0.53 17.28 -7.72
CA ALA A 71 -0.12 16.60 -6.50
C ALA A 71 0.04 17.60 -5.36
N LEU A 72 -0.64 17.35 -4.23
CA LEU A 72 -0.51 18.11 -2.97
C LEU A 72 0.24 17.30 -1.92
N SER A 73 -0.11 16.02 -1.79
CA SER A 73 0.36 15.11 -0.77
C SER A 73 0.23 13.67 -1.26
N ILE A 74 0.95 12.77 -0.65
CA ILE A 74 0.74 11.32 -0.82
C ILE A 74 -0.03 10.69 0.36
N GLY A 75 -0.52 11.53 1.28
CA GLY A 75 -1.31 11.12 2.45
C GLY A 75 -0.47 10.82 3.69
N ILE A 76 0.77 10.34 3.51
CA ILE A 76 1.76 10.04 4.55
C ILE A 76 3.03 10.90 4.40
N GLY A 77 2.95 11.98 3.65
CA GLY A 77 4.03 12.92 3.40
C GLY A 77 3.75 13.77 2.17
N MET A 78 4.69 14.66 1.85
CA MET A 78 4.54 15.62 0.74
C MET A 78 4.86 15.02 -0.63
N GLY A 79 5.55 13.89 -0.69
CA GLY A 79 5.94 13.20 -1.91
C GLY A 79 7.00 12.13 -1.67
N GLN A 80 7.28 11.34 -2.69
CA GLN A 80 8.35 10.34 -2.61
C GLN A 80 9.72 10.94 -2.85
N SER A 81 10.73 10.40 -2.17
CA SER A 81 12.13 10.60 -2.52
C SER A 81 12.47 9.97 -3.88
N THR A 82 13.32 10.62 -4.66
CA THR A 82 13.78 10.14 -5.97
C THR A 82 15.20 9.58 -5.94
N GLY A 83 15.67 9.14 -4.80
CA GLY A 83 16.99 8.55 -4.62
C GLY A 83 17.12 7.14 -5.20
N THR A 84 18.31 6.57 -5.08
CA THR A 84 18.57 5.16 -5.44
C THR A 84 17.95 4.25 -4.39
N VAL A 85 17.18 3.27 -4.82
CA VAL A 85 16.62 2.23 -3.93
C VAL A 85 17.65 1.11 -3.76
N THR A 86 17.92 0.76 -2.50
CA THR A 86 18.88 -0.31 -2.15
C THR A 86 18.30 -1.19 -1.05
N LEU A 87 18.72 -2.44 -1.04
CA LEU A 87 18.37 -3.40 0.01
C LEU A 87 19.64 -4.13 0.45
N ILE A 88 19.89 -4.13 1.75
CA ILE A 88 20.88 -5.00 2.38
C ILE A 88 20.07 -6.03 3.16
N ALA A 89 20.36 -7.33 2.94
CA ALA A 89 19.68 -8.39 3.68
C ALA A 89 19.94 -8.25 5.18
N PRO A 90 18.94 -8.51 6.04
CA PRO A 90 19.14 -8.54 7.47
C PRO A 90 20.25 -9.55 7.85
N THR A 91 21.09 -9.19 8.81
CA THR A 91 22.10 -10.11 9.33
C THR A 91 21.56 -10.94 10.49
N TYR A 92 20.46 -10.47 11.10
CA TYR A 92 19.76 -11.17 12.16
C TYR A 92 18.27 -10.90 12.12
N GLU A 93 17.45 -11.95 12.18
CA GLU A 93 15.98 -11.82 12.24
C GLU A 93 15.49 -11.89 13.68
N ILE A 94 14.65 -10.93 14.06
CA ILE A 94 13.95 -10.91 15.35
C ILE A 94 12.75 -11.84 15.27
N GLY A 95 12.77 -12.92 16.04
CA GLY A 95 11.68 -13.85 16.23
C GLY A 95 11.02 -13.65 17.62
N GLU A 96 10.00 -14.46 17.92
CA GLU A 96 9.30 -14.44 19.22
C GLU A 96 10.21 -14.83 20.39
N ASP A 97 11.25 -15.58 20.12
CA ASP A 97 12.30 -16.01 21.08
C ASP A 97 13.29 -14.89 21.41
N VAL A 98 13.21 -13.74 20.75
CA VAL A 98 14.09 -12.58 20.95
C VAL A 98 13.26 -11.37 21.40
N PRO A 99 12.76 -11.35 22.64
CA PRO A 99 11.92 -10.24 23.10
C PRO A 99 12.72 -8.95 23.32
N LYS A 100 14.04 -9.03 23.49
CA LYS A 100 14.94 -7.88 23.66
C LYS A 100 16.38 -8.18 23.28
N LEU A 101 17.10 -7.13 22.89
CA LEU A 101 18.56 -7.12 22.65
C LEU A 101 19.19 -5.88 23.28
N THR A 102 20.48 -5.99 23.61
CA THR A 102 21.31 -4.84 23.98
C THR A 102 22.32 -4.59 22.86
N ILE A 103 22.25 -3.42 22.24
CA ILE A 103 23.12 -3.00 21.14
C ILE A 103 23.80 -1.69 21.54
N ASP A 104 25.12 -1.65 21.51
CA ASP A 104 25.90 -0.48 21.94
C ASP A 104 25.51 0.07 23.33
N GLY A 105 25.17 -0.84 24.25
CA GLY A 105 24.71 -0.48 25.60
C GLY A 105 23.28 0.08 25.65
N LEU A 106 22.53 0.04 24.56
CA LEU A 106 21.14 0.40 24.47
C LEU A 106 20.28 -0.88 24.47
N GLU A 107 19.49 -1.07 25.52
CA GLU A 107 18.48 -2.13 25.56
C GLU A 107 17.28 -1.72 24.66
N ILE A 108 16.80 -2.66 23.86
CA ILE A 108 15.64 -2.52 22.97
C ILE A 108 14.71 -3.70 23.23
N GLU A 109 13.46 -3.44 23.56
CA GLU A 109 12.39 -4.45 23.65
C GLU A 109 11.61 -4.48 22.34
N PHE A 110 11.34 -5.66 21.79
CA PHE A 110 10.60 -5.83 20.53
C PHE A 110 9.20 -6.36 20.75
N GLN A 111 8.28 -5.93 19.89
CA GLN A 111 6.97 -6.53 19.71
C GLN A 111 6.78 -6.84 18.23
N LEU A 112 6.69 -8.12 17.87
CA LEU A 112 6.35 -8.52 16.51
C LEU A 112 4.87 -8.24 16.23
N THR A 113 4.60 -7.70 15.05
CA THR A 113 3.25 -7.30 14.60
C THR A 113 2.98 -7.78 13.17
N PRO A 114 3.16 -9.08 12.88
CA PRO A 114 3.04 -9.59 11.50
C PRO A 114 1.63 -9.39 10.94
N GLY A 115 1.55 -9.10 9.64
CA GLY A 115 0.28 -8.92 8.94
C GLY A 115 -0.41 -7.57 9.19
N THR A 116 0.28 -6.64 9.87
CA THR A 116 -0.17 -5.26 10.05
C THR A 116 0.19 -4.41 8.83
N GLU A 117 0.97 -3.32 8.95
CA GLU A 117 1.40 -2.52 7.79
C GLU A 117 2.15 -3.36 6.75
N ALA A 118 2.96 -4.30 7.20
CA ALA A 118 3.64 -5.29 6.36
C ALA A 118 3.41 -6.71 6.87
N PRO A 119 3.61 -7.75 6.03
CA PRO A 119 3.55 -9.14 6.46
C PRO A 119 4.56 -9.47 7.56
N ALA A 120 5.72 -8.80 7.56
CA ALA A 120 6.75 -8.86 8.58
C ALA A 120 6.99 -7.45 9.12
N GLU A 121 6.45 -7.16 10.29
CA GLU A 121 6.51 -5.84 10.95
C GLU A 121 6.82 -6.00 12.43
N MET A 122 7.39 -4.96 13.07
CA MET A 122 7.66 -4.93 14.49
C MET A 122 7.66 -3.52 15.05
N ASN A 123 7.23 -3.39 16.31
CA ASN A 123 7.43 -2.20 17.14
C ASN A 123 8.67 -2.38 18.01
N ALA A 124 9.26 -1.26 18.50
CA ALA A 124 10.41 -1.28 19.38
C ALA A 124 10.26 -0.26 20.52
N TYR A 125 10.52 -0.71 21.76
CA TYR A 125 10.55 0.14 22.93
C TYR A 125 11.99 0.33 23.42
N PHE A 126 12.35 1.57 23.73
CA PHE A 126 13.67 1.98 24.21
C PHE A 126 13.60 2.43 25.67
N PRO A 127 13.83 1.53 26.64
CA PRO A 127 13.66 1.82 28.08
C PRO A 127 14.45 3.05 28.57
N LYS A 128 15.70 3.19 28.11
CA LYS A 128 16.58 4.31 28.48
C LYS A 128 15.99 5.67 28.13
N TYR A 129 15.25 5.76 27.04
CA TYR A 129 14.65 6.99 26.52
C TYR A 129 13.15 7.08 26.81
N ARG A 130 12.58 6.04 27.42
CA ARG A 130 11.13 5.92 27.63
C ARG A 130 10.35 6.21 26.33
N ALA A 131 10.87 5.69 25.21
CA ALA A 131 10.38 5.97 23.88
C ALA A 131 9.87 4.69 23.20
N LEU A 132 8.69 4.75 22.62
CA LEU A 132 8.05 3.67 21.88
C LEU A 132 8.02 4.02 20.38
N TRP A 133 8.67 3.20 19.57
CA TRP A 133 8.58 3.27 18.12
C TRP A 133 7.50 2.32 17.62
N MET A 134 6.50 2.89 16.97
CA MET A 134 5.34 2.15 16.45
C MET A 134 5.47 1.82 14.95
N ALA A 135 6.66 1.91 14.38
CA ALA A 135 6.92 1.66 12.97
C ALA A 135 5.91 2.40 12.08
N GLU A 136 5.11 1.71 11.31
CA GLU A 136 3.98 2.26 10.55
C GLU A 136 2.61 1.80 11.09
N ASN A 137 2.60 1.12 12.26
CA ASN A 137 1.36 0.67 12.92
C ASN A 137 0.50 1.83 13.43
N CYS A 138 1.11 2.96 13.77
CA CYS A 138 0.46 4.23 14.03
C CYS A 138 1.12 5.28 13.15
N THR A 139 0.37 6.06 12.37
CA THR A 139 0.93 6.97 11.36
C THR A 139 0.40 8.40 11.44
N GLY A 140 -0.41 8.73 12.46
CA GLY A 140 -1.08 10.04 12.53
C GLY A 140 -2.06 10.31 11.38
N THR A 141 -2.52 9.26 10.74
CA THR A 141 -3.59 9.21 9.73
C THR A 141 -4.15 7.79 9.66
N LEU A 142 -5.35 7.61 9.13
CA LEU A 142 -5.85 6.27 8.84
C LEU A 142 -4.99 5.64 7.73
N HIS A 143 -4.27 4.56 8.06
CA HIS A 143 -3.50 3.84 7.06
C HIS A 143 -4.42 2.97 6.19
N ASN A 144 -4.01 2.70 4.95
CA ASN A 144 -4.75 1.78 4.11
C ASN A 144 -4.47 0.31 4.49
N LEU A 145 -5.51 -0.52 4.42
CA LEU A 145 -5.41 -1.97 4.61
C LEU A 145 -5.04 -2.71 3.31
N TYR A 146 -5.13 -2.02 2.19
CA TYR A 146 -4.67 -2.45 0.88
C TYR A 146 -4.14 -1.22 0.15
N THR A 147 -2.93 -1.27 -0.36
CA THR A 147 -2.36 -0.14 -1.07
C THR A 147 -2.69 -0.19 -2.57
N LEU A 148 -2.98 0.97 -3.18
CA LEU A 148 -3.37 1.04 -4.60
C LEU A 148 -2.28 0.50 -5.55
N ARG A 149 -1.01 0.60 -5.16
CA ARG A 149 0.10 0.01 -5.94
C ARG A 149 0.06 -1.52 -5.96
N GLY A 150 -0.51 -2.14 -4.95
CA GLY A 150 -0.54 -3.57 -4.72
C GLY A 150 0.29 -3.96 -3.50
N ALA A 151 -0.24 -4.86 -2.69
CA ALA A 151 0.39 -5.53 -1.56
C ALA A 151 -0.52 -6.67 -1.08
N GLU A 152 -0.04 -7.51 -0.20
CA GLU A 152 -0.91 -8.41 0.55
C GLU A 152 -1.90 -7.59 1.38
N VAL A 153 -3.15 -8.08 1.51
CA VAL A 153 -4.17 -7.38 2.30
C VAL A 153 -3.83 -7.53 3.78
N ARG A 154 -3.77 -6.42 4.48
CA ARG A 154 -3.41 -6.30 5.89
C ARG A 154 -4.54 -6.76 6.80
N ASP A 155 -4.20 -7.24 8.00
CA ASP A 155 -5.17 -7.71 8.97
C ASP A 155 -5.57 -6.60 9.96
N ALA A 156 -6.72 -5.97 9.73
CA ALA A 156 -7.20 -4.89 10.59
C ALA A 156 -7.49 -5.33 12.03
N ASN A 157 -7.95 -6.59 12.22
CA ASN A 157 -8.25 -7.09 13.56
C ASN A 157 -6.98 -7.34 14.38
N ASP A 158 -6.00 -7.98 13.76
CA ASP A 158 -4.72 -8.24 14.44
C ASP A 158 -3.92 -6.95 14.60
N TRP A 159 -4.00 -6.03 13.63
CA TRP A 159 -3.43 -4.70 13.75
C TRP A 159 -3.96 -3.95 14.99
N ALA A 160 -5.28 -3.93 15.18
CA ALA A 160 -5.88 -3.33 16.37
C ALA A 160 -5.42 -4.01 17.68
N LYS A 161 -5.34 -5.34 17.69
CA LYS A 161 -4.88 -6.10 18.88
C LYS A 161 -3.41 -5.80 19.21
N TYR A 162 -2.52 -5.73 18.22
CA TYR A 162 -1.12 -5.39 18.46
C TYR A 162 -0.93 -3.97 18.98
N ILE A 163 -1.74 -3.01 18.54
CA ILE A 163 -1.69 -1.65 19.11
C ILE A 163 -2.18 -1.66 20.56
N ILE A 164 -3.26 -2.39 20.87
CA ILE A 164 -3.74 -2.57 22.26
C ILE A 164 -2.68 -3.25 23.12
N GLU A 165 -2.02 -4.29 22.61
CA GLU A 165 -0.93 -4.94 23.32
C GLU A 165 0.25 -3.98 23.57
N ALA A 166 0.61 -3.15 22.59
CA ALA A 166 1.64 -2.12 22.75
C ALA A 166 1.28 -1.12 23.84
N ASP A 167 0.01 -0.68 23.90
CA ASP A 167 -0.50 0.19 24.95
C ASP A 167 -0.35 -0.48 26.33
N GLN A 168 -0.81 -1.71 26.48
CA GLN A 168 -0.74 -2.48 27.73
C GLN A 168 0.70 -2.73 28.21
N ARG A 169 1.63 -3.03 27.28
CA ARG A 169 3.02 -3.35 27.59
C ARG A 169 3.87 -2.14 27.88
N PHE A 170 3.64 -1.05 27.16
CA PHE A 170 4.61 0.03 27.09
C PHE A 170 4.06 1.39 27.52
N CYS A 171 2.76 1.69 27.39
CA CYS A 171 2.22 3.03 27.58
C CYS A 171 2.59 3.65 28.94
N SER A 172 2.40 2.92 30.04
CA SER A 172 2.66 3.43 31.41
C SER A 172 4.13 3.79 31.67
N LYS A 173 5.05 3.33 30.84
CA LYS A 173 6.50 3.57 30.95
C LYS A 173 7.06 4.39 29.79
N THR A 174 6.19 4.97 28.95
CA THR A 174 6.54 5.71 27.72
C THR A 174 6.28 7.20 27.91
N ASP A 175 7.23 8.03 27.57
CA ASP A 175 7.10 9.49 27.55
C ASP A 175 6.87 10.04 26.14
N VAL A 176 7.27 9.29 25.11
CA VAL A 176 7.08 9.66 23.70
C VAL A 176 6.80 8.42 22.85
N VAL A 177 5.78 8.52 22.00
CA VAL A 177 5.54 7.61 20.85
C VAL A 177 5.95 8.30 19.57
N PHE A 178 6.70 7.58 18.73
CA PHE A 178 7.08 8.06 17.41
C PHE A 178 6.93 6.96 16.35
N GLN A 179 6.80 7.36 15.11
CA GLN A 179 6.47 6.50 13.99
C GLN A 179 7.12 6.99 12.69
N SER A 180 6.93 6.25 11.60
CA SER A 180 7.57 6.53 10.30
C SER A 180 7.03 7.80 9.62
N HIS A 181 5.82 8.24 9.94
CA HIS A 181 5.14 9.38 9.32
C HIS A 181 4.49 10.29 10.36
N ASN A 182 4.39 11.58 10.03
CA ASN A 182 3.81 12.63 10.87
C ASN A 182 4.58 12.87 12.19
N TRP A 183 3.93 13.47 13.18
CA TRP A 183 4.57 13.96 14.41
C TRP A 183 4.54 12.91 15.52
N PRO A 184 5.55 12.91 16.40
CA PRO A 184 5.50 12.17 17.66
C PRO A 184 4.37 12.66 18.57
N HIS A 185 3.98 11.80 19.54
CA HIS A 185 3.00 12.10 20.60
C HIS A 185 3.65 11.93 21.96
N TRP A 186 3.25 12.76 22.94
CA TRP A 186 3.88 12.80 24.27
C TRP A 186 2.86 12.74 25.40
N GLY A 187 3.31 12.26 26.55
CA GLY A 187 2.60 12.35 27.81
C GLY A 187 1.26 11.64 27.83
N GLU A 188 0.24 12.27 28.38
CA GLU A 188 -1.08 11.68 28.58
C GLU A 188 -1.84 11.37 27.27
N GLU A 189 -1.48 12.03 26.16
CA GLU A 189 -2.09 11.79 24.86
C GLU A 189 -1.73 10.41 24.27
N ILE A 190 -0.64 9.77 24.73
CA ILE A 190 -0.14 8.50 24.17
C ILE A 190 -1.19 7.40 24.25
N HIS A 191 -1.82 7.24 25.42
CA HIS A 191 -2.84 6.22 25.65
C HIS A 191 -4.04 6.40 24.71
N GLU A 192 -4.55 7.62 24.65
CA GLU A 192 -5.67 7.95 23.76
C GLU A 192 -5.31 7.76 22.28
N TYR A 193 -4.10 8.19 21.87
CA TYR A 193 -3.59 8.03 20.52
C TYR A 193 -3.54 6.57 20.08
N LEU A 194 -3.00 5.68 20.93
CA LEU A 194 -2.90 4.25 20.65
C LEU A 194 -4.30 3.63 20.58
N LEU A 195 -5.16 3.89 21.56
CA LEU A 195 -6.48 3.28 21.63
C LEU A 195 -7.42 3.75 20.52
N ASN A 196 -7.42 5.04 20.15
CA ASN A 196 -8.22 5.54 19.05
C ASN A 196 -7.73 4.97 17.71
N THR A 197 -6.41 4.82 17.53
CA THR A 197 -5.84 4.19 16.35
C THR A 197 -6.24 2.71 16.26
N ALA A 198 -6.22 1.97 17.36
CA ALA A 198 -6.70 0.60 17.40
C ALA A 198 -8.22 0.52 17.13
N ALA A 199 -8.99 1.43 17.74
CA ALA A 199 -10.44 1.43 17.65
C ALA A 199 -10.94 1.64 16.22
N ILE A 200 -10.31 2.50 15.42
CA ILE A 200 -10.75 2.72 14.03
C ILE A 200 -10.53 1.46 13.17
N TYR A 201 -9.39 0.77 13.29
CA TYR A 201 -9.16 -0.49 12.57
C TYR A 201 -10.14 -1.58 13.00
N LYS A 202 -10.35 -1.71 14.32
CA LYS A 202 -11.30 -2.69 14.87
C LYS A 202 -12.71 -2.40 14.42
N PHE A 203 -13.15 -1.15 14.44
CA PHE A 203 -14.46 -0.73 13.97
C PHE A 203 -14.66 -1.08 12.49
N ILE A 204 -13.73 -0.70 11.62
CA ILE A 204 -13.83 -0.97 10.18
C ILE A 204 -13.90 -2.47 9.92
N HIS A 205 -13.05 -3.26 10.61
CA HIS A 205 -13.07 -4.71 10.52
C HIS A 205 -14.44 -5.29 10.89
N ASP A 206 -14.91 -4.99 12.09
CA ASP A 206 -16.12 -5.62 12.64
C ASP A 206 -17.37 -5.22 11.85
N GLN A 207 -17.49 -3.94 11.48
CA GLN A 207 -18.63 -3.49 10.70
C GLN A 207 -18.61 -4.03 9.27
N THR A 208 -17.44 -4.18 8.66
CA THR A 208 -17.35 -4.83 7.35
C THR A 208 -17.83 -6.29 7.42
N LEU A 209 -17.37 -7.08 8.41
CA LEU A 209 -17.83 -8.45 8.58
C LEU A 209 -19.31 -8.53 8.94
N HIS A 210 -19.81 -7.60 9.74
CA HIS A 210 -21.23 -7.52 10.07
C HIS A 210 -22.09 -7.42 8.81
N TYR A 211 -21.76 -6.52 7.89
CA TYR A 211 -22.48 -6.37 6.62
C TYR A 211 -22.22 -7.54 5.65
N MET A 212 -20.99 -8.07 5.60
CA MET A 212 -20.69 -9.27 4.81
C MET A 212 -21.57 -10.45 5.21
N ASN A 213 -21.78 -10.67 6.51
CA ASN A 213 -22.64 -11.74 7.03
C ASN A 213 -24.13 -11.51 6.75
N GLN A 214 -24.52 -10.30 6.37
CA GLN A 214 -25.87 -9.97 5.87
C GLN A 214 -25.99 -10.11 4.35
N GLY A 215 -24.93 -10.47 3.64
CA GLY A 215 -24.92 -10.70 2.20
C GLY A 215 -24.61 -9.48 1.35
N TYR A 216 -24.17 -8.37 1.93
CA TYR A 216 -23.78 -7.18 1.15
C TYR A 216 -22.44 -7.38 0.45
N THR A 217 -22.36 -6.87 -0.77
CA THR A 217 -21.14 -6.86 -1.57
C THR A 217 -20.15 -5.78 -1.13
N SER A 218 -18.92 -5.91 -1.56
CA SER A 218 -17.83 -4.97 -1.26
C SER A 218 -18.18 -3.50 -1.57
N ASN A 219 -18.87 -3.24 -2.70
CA ASN A 219 -19.26 -1.89 -3.09
C ASN A 219 -20.43 -1.34 -2.26
N GLU A 220 -21.38 -2.18 -1.91
CA GLU A 220 -22.50 -1.81 -1.05
C GLU A 220 -22.01 -1.47 0.37
N ILE A 221 -21.16 -2.30 0.95
CA ILE A 221 -20.56 -2.07 2.26
C ILE A 221 -19.80 -0.74 2.27
N ALA A 222 -18.98 -0.50 1.24
CA ALA A 222 -18.21 0.72 1.12
C ALA A 222 -19.07 2.00 1.04
N ALA A 223 -20.30 1.88 0.53
CA ALA A 223 -21.26 2.98 0.47
C ALA A 223 -22.07 3.16 1.76
N MET A 224 -22.21 2.10 2.57
CA MET A 224 -23.05 2.09 3.77
C MET A 224 -22.27 2.41 5.04
N ILE A 225 -21.00 2.02 5.11
CA ILE A 225 -20.20 2.13 6.32
C ILE A 225 -19.91 3.60 6.65
N SER A 226 -20.14 4.00 7.90
CA SER A 226 -19.85 5.35 8.40
C SER A 226 -19.21 5.27 9.77
N LEU A 227 -18.31 6.18 10.09
CA LEU A 227 -17.69 6.25 11.42
C LEU A 227 -18.70 6.79 12.44
N PRO A 228 -18.66 6.28 13.67
CA PRO A 228 -19.37 6.93 14.78
C PRO A 228 -18.67 8.25 15.13
N ASP A 229 -19.44 9.22 15.66
CA ASP A 229 -18.96 10.56 16.00
C ASP A 229 -17.67 10.57 16.82
N ALA A 230 -17.50 9.59 17.71
CA ALA A 230 -16.32 9.49 18.58
C ALA A 230 -15.03 9.22 17.77
N LEU A 231 -15.11 8.48 16.67
CA LEU A 231 -13.96 8.18 15.80
C LEU A 231 -13.81 9.21 14.68
N GLU A 232 -14.92 9.76 14.17
CA GLU A 232 -14.89 10.73 13.08
C GLU A 232 -14.17 12.03 13.46
N LYS A 233 -14.27 12.44 14.74
CA LYS A 233 -13.67 13.65 15.29
C LYS A 233 -12.19 13.54 15.63
N VAL A 234 -11.62 12.33 15.60
CA VAL A 234 -10.19 12.08 15.90
C VAL A 234 -9.34 12.55 14.74
N TRP A 235 -8.56 13.62 14.95
CA TRP A 235 -7.79 14.27 13.87
C TRP A 235 -6.65 13.42 13.33
N TYR A 236 -6.00 12.59 14.15
CA TYR A 236 -4.88 11.73 13.77
C TYR A 236 -5.30 10.38 13.18
N THR A 237 -6.59 10.15 12.99
CA THR A 237 -7.13 9.01 12.21
C THR A 237 -7.93 9.48 10.98
N ARG A 238 -7.72 10.73 10.53
CA ARG A 238 -8.33 11.26 9.31
C ARG A 238 -7.91 10.47 8.08
N GLN A 239 -8.74 10.53 7.05
CA GLN A 239 -8.64 9.68 5.86
C GLN A 239 -7.66 10.24 4.81
N TYR A 240 -6.51 10.74 5.23
CA TYR A 240 -5.54 11.36 4.32
C TYR A 240 -4.79 10.35 3.45
N TYR A 241 -4.68 9.09 3.89
CA TYR A 241 -4.01 8.02 3.15
C TYR A 241 -4.94 6.84 2.85
N GLY A 242 -5.33 6.04 3.84
CA GLY A 242 -6.45 5.11 3.74
C GLY A 242 -7.78 5.85 3.80
N THR A 243 -8.85 5.22 3.31
CA THR A 243 -10.21 5.71 3.48
C THR A 243 -11.11 4.63 4.02
N LEU A 244 -12.18 5.01 4.68
CA LEU A 244 -13.16 4.07 5.22
C LEU A 244 -13.73 3.13 4.14
N PRO A 245 -14.23 3.61 2.97
CA PRO A 245 -14.72 2.74 1.92
C PRO A 245 -13.62 1.87 1.30
N HIS A 246 -12.38 2.38 1.19
CA HIS A 246 -11.25 1.60 0.68
C HIS A 246 -10.88 0.45 1.61
N ASN A 247 -10.80 0.73 2.91
CA ASN A 247 -10.44 -0.26 3.93
C ASN A 247 -11.52 -1.32 4.09
N ALA A 248 -12.82 -0.96 3.99
CA ALA A 248 -13.90 -1.94 3.95
C ALA A 248 -13.76 -2.91 2.76
N LYS A 249 -13.46 -2.40 1.56
CA LYS A 249 -13.17 -3.24 0.38
C LYS A 249 -11.95 -4.14 0.59
N ALA A 250 -10.92 -3.64 1.27
CA ALA A 250 -9.73 -4.42 1.59
C ALA A 250 -10.06 -5.60 2.52
N ILE A 251 -10.84 -5.37 3.56
CA ILE A 251 -11.29 -6.42 4.47
C ILE A 251 -12.15 -7.44 3.73
N TYR A 252 -13.08 -6.99 2.89
CA TYR A 252 -13.87 -7.89 2.04
C TYR A 252 -12.96 -8.79 1.20
N GLN A 253 -11.98 -8.20 0.51
CA GLN A 253 -10.99 -8.92 -0.29
C GLN A 253 -10.19 -9.94 0.53
N LYS A 254 -9.83 -9.62 1.77
CA LYS A 254 -9.09 -10.53 2.66
C LYS A 254 -9.85 -11.80 2.98
N TYR A 255 -11.15 -11.68 3.24
CA TYR A 255 -11.98 -12.81 3.66
C TYR A 255 -12.62 -13.57 2.50
N LEU A 256 -13.11 -12.87 1.48
CA LEU A 256 -13.92 -13.45 0.38
C LEU A 256 -13.21 -13.42 -0.98
N GLY A 257 -12.09 -12.72 -1.11
CA GLY A 257 -11.34 -12.62 -2.36
C GLY A 257 -12.02 -11.70 -3.39
N TRP A 258 -11.70 -11.94 -4.66
CA TRP A 258 -12.15 -11.09 -5.78
C TRP A 258 -13.60 -11.36 -6.22
N TYR A 259 -14.12 -12.55 -5.94
CA TYR A 259 -15.45 -12.98 -6.40
C TYR A 259 -16.55 -12.43 -5.49
N ASP A 260 -17.51 -11.74 -6.09
CA ASP A 260 -18.62 -11.08 -5.39
C ASP A 260 -19.86 -11.99 -5.20
N ALA A 261 -19.73 -13.30 -5.44
CA ALA A 261 -20.78 -14.31 -5.39
C ALA A 261 -21.89 -14.15 -6.45
N ASN A 262 -21.78 -13.21 -7.39
CA ASN A 262 -22.67 -13.15 -8.55
C ASN A 262 -22.13 -14.03 -9.69
N PRO A 263 -22.83 -15.12 -10.08
CA PRO A 263 -22.32 -16.03 -11.12
C PRO A 263 -22.04 -15.37 -12.47
N VAL A 264 -22.67 -14.24 -12.77
CA VAL A 264 -22.40 -13.47 -14.01
C VAL A 264 -20.98 -12.91 -14.04
N ASN A 265 -20.41 -12.63 -12.87
CA ASN A 265 -19.06 -12.06 -12.73
C ASN A 265 -17.97 -13.14 -12.55
N LEU A 266 -18.34 -14.44 -12.64
CA LEU A 266 -17.35 -15.53 -12.48
C LEU A 266 -16.36 -15.58 -13.65
N ASP A 267 -16.84 -15.41 -14.89
CA ASP A 267 -16.05 -15.38 -16.12
C ASP A 267 -16.62 -14.35 -17.10
N PRO A 268 -16.47 -13.05 -16.81
CA PRO A 268 -17.03 -11.99 -17.64
C PRO A 268 -16.24 -11.83 -18.94
N LEU A 269 -16.88 -11.25 -19.94
CA LEU A 269 -16.18 -10.85 -21.17
C LEU A 269 -15.00 -9.91 -20.84
N PRO A 270 -13.91 -9.97 -21.64
CA PRO A 270 -12.83 -8.98 -21.52
C PRO A 270 -13.36 -7.54 -21.60
N PRO A 271 -12.78 -6.59 -20.87
CA PRO A 271 -13.33 -5.23 -20.74
C PRO A 271 -13.62 -4.54 -22.09
N SER A 272 -12.74 -4.68 -23.08
CA SER A 272 -12.95 -4.07 -24.40
C SER A 272 -14.12 -4.68 -25.18
N ASP A 273 -14.34 -5.98 -25.03
CA ASP A 273 -15.43 -6.67 -25.74
C ASP A 273 -16.78 -6.40 -25.06
N ALA A 274 -16.80 -6.41 -23.75
CA ALA A 274 -17.96 -6.00 -22.96
C ALA A 274 -18.38 -4.55 -23.29
N ALA A 275 -17.40 -3.64 -23.34
CA ALA A 275 -17.64 -2.23 -23.62
C ALA A 275 -18.19 -2.00 -25.04
N LYS A 276 -17.69 -2.70 -26.06
CA LYS A 276 -18.22 -2.60 -27.44
C LYS A 276 -19.67 -3.02 -27.49
N LYS A 277 -20.01 -4.15 -26.87
CA LYS A 277 -21.41 -4.62 -26.77
C LYS A 277 -22.30 -3.65 -26.01
N LEU A 278 -21.83 -3.12 -24.89
CA LEU A 278 -22.59 -2.15 -24.11
C LEU A 278 -22.90 -0.89 -24.92
N VAL A 279 -21.91 -0.34 -25.66
CA VAL A 279 -22.11 0.83 -26.51
C VAL A 279 -23.12 0.55 -27.63
N GLU A 280 -23.07 -0.63 -28.25
CA GLU A 280 -24.05 -1.08 -29.23
C GLU A 280 -25.48 -1.08 -28.65
N TYR A 281 -25.68 -1.67 -27.47
CA TYR A 281 -26.98 -1.68 -26.76
C TYR A 281 -27.48 -0.28 -26.37
N LEU A 282 -26.57 0.65 -26.07
CA LEU A 282 -26.91 2.05 -25.74
C LEU A 282 -27.21 2.92 -26.96
N GLY A 283 -27.03 2.40 -28.16
CA GLY A 283 -27.40 3.02 -29.44
C GLY A 283 -26.22 3.67 -30.16
N SER A 284 -25.52 4.61 -29.58
CA SER A 284 -24.30 5.18 -30.17
C SER A 284 -23.44 5.90 -29.13
N THR A 285 -22.18 6.06 -29.46
CA THR A 285 -21.21 6.83 -28.64
C THR A 285 -21.66 8.29 -28.46
N GLU A 286 -22.19 8.94 -29.50
CA GLU A 286 -22.67 10.32 -29.47
C GLU A 286 -23.82 10.49 -28.49
N LEU A 287 -24.77 9.56 -28.51
CA LEU A 287 -25.91 9.58 -27.60
C LEU A 287 -25.46 9.44 -26.13
N VAL A 288 -24.54 8.52 -25.85
CA VAL A 288 -23.99 8.33 -24.50
C VAL A 288 -23.23 9.57 -24.06
N LEU A 289 -22.37 10.14 -24.91
CA LEU A 289 -21.64 11.40 -24.59
C LEU A 289 -22.58 12.57 -24.32
N CYS A 290 -23.67 12.67 -25.09
CA CYS A 290 -24.68 13.73 -24.87
C CYS A 290 -25.34 13.59 -23.50
N LYS A 291 -25.71 12.37 -23.08
CA LYS A 291 -26.28 12.09 -21.76
C LYS A 291 -25.25 12.35 -20.65
N ALA A 292 -24.05 11.80 -20.78
CA ALA A 292 -22.98 11.96 -19.80
C ALA A 292 -22.59 13.42 -19.55
N LYS A 293 -22.62 14.29 -20.57
CA LYS A 293 -22.41 15.73 -20.39
C LYS A 293 -23.51 16.39 -19.53
N LYS A 294 -24.75 15.94 -19.66
CA LYS A 294 -25.86 16.43 -18.82
C LYS A 294 -25.67 15.98 -17.36
N ASP A 295 -25.22 14.75 -17.16
CA ASP A 295 -24.97 14.22 -15.83
C ASP A 295 -23.73 14.87 -15.18
N TYR A 296 -22.70 15.16 -15.97
CA TYR A 296 -21.57 15.97 -15.52
C TYR A 296 -21.99 17.35 -15.00
N ALA A 297 -22.89 18.02 -15.73
CA ALA A 297 -23.42 19.33 -15.31
C ALA A 297 -24.26 19.28 -14.02
N LYS A 298 -24.75 18.10 -13.63
CA LYS A 298 -25.42 17.86 -12.34
C LYS A 298 -24.44 17.51 -11.21
N GLY A 299 -23.16 17.30 -11.50
CA GLY A 299 -22.17 16.88 -10.52
C GLY A 299 -22.08 15.35 -10.32
N GLU A 300 -22.69 14.54 -11.18
CA GLU A 300 -22.70 13.08 -11.09
C GLU A 300 -21.36 12.49 -11.62
N TYR A 301 -20.23 13.01 -11.14
CA TYR A 301 -18.90 12.74 -11.69
C TYR A 301 -18.51 11.27 -11.66
N GLN A 302 -18.85 10.55 -10.58
CA GLN A 302 -18.54 9.10 -10.50
C GLN A 302 -19.28 8.32 -11.58
N TRP A 303 -20.56 8.63 -11.82
CA TRP A 303 -21.33 7.99 -12.89
C TRP A 303 -20.77 8.34 -14.27
N VAL A 304 -20.44 9.62 -14.48
CA VAL A 304 -19.83 10.05 -15.75
C VAL A 304 -18.51 9.33 -16.01
N ALA A 305 -17.64 9.18 -15.01
CA ALA A 305 -16.39 8.42 -15.12
C ALA A 305 -16.67 6.95 -15.49
N GLN A 306 -17.66 6.33 -14.85
CA GLN A 306 -18.02 4.92 -15.12
C GLN A 306 -18.52 4.71 -16.55
N ILE A 307 -19.46 5.54 -17.02
CA ILE A 307 -20.05 5.33 -18.35
C ILE A 307 -19.09 5.75 -19.48
N THR A 308 -18.31 6.80 -19.30
CA THR A 308 -17.33 7.24 -20.28
C THR A 308 -16.12 6.31 -20.36
N LYS A 309 -15.75 5.63 -19.29
CA LYS A 309 -14.78 4.53 -19.29
C LYS A 309 -15.17 3.47 -20.34
N GLU A 310 -16.44 3.09 -20.42
CA GLU A 310 -16.91 2.10 -21.39
C GLU A 310 -16.72 2.61 -22.83
N LEU A 311 -16.94 3.91 -23.09
CA LEU A 311 -16.66 4.49 -24.41
C LEU A 311 -15.18 4.44 -24.77
N VAL A 312 -14.30 4.69 -23.79
CA VAL A 312 -12.84 4.62 -23.98
C VAL A 312 -12.36 3.19 -24.21
N PHE A 313 -12.94 2.19 -23.49
CA PHE A 313 -12.61 0.78 -23.73
C PHE A 313 -13.13 0.27 -25.07
N ALA A 314 -14.31 0.74 -25.53
CA ALA A 314 -14.85 0.39 -26.84
C ALA A 314 -14.03 0.99 -28.00
N ASP A 315 -13.58 2.24 -27.85
CA ASP A 315 -12.74 2.95 -28.81
C ASP A 315 -11.73 3.85 -28.08
N PRO A 316 -10.49 3.35 -27.84
CA PRO A 316 -9.43 4.11 -27.18
C PRO A 316 -8.97 5.37 -27.95
N SER A 317 -9.31 5.49 -29.24
CA SER A 317 -8.97 6.66 -30.06
C SER A 317 -9.96 7.82 -29.90
N ASN A 318 -11.11 7.58 -29.26
CA ASN A 318 -12.16 8.58 -29.08
C ASN A 318 -11.76 9.67 -28.09
N GLN A 319 -11.17 10.74 -28.60
CA GLN A 319 -10.67 11.83 -27.75
C GLN A 319 -11.78 12.57 -26.99
N LYS A 320 -13.02 12.61 -27.53
CA LYS A 320 -14.16 13.25 -26.81
C LYS A 320 -14.56 12.44 -25.57
N ALA A 321 -14.58 11.11 -25.67
CA ALA A 321 -14.84 10.22 -24.55
C ALA A 321 -13.72 10.31 -23.51
N ARG A 322 -12.47 10.27 -23.97
CA ARG A 322 -11.28 10.42 -23.09
C ARG A 322 -11.31 11.73 -22.32
N ASN A 323 -11.59 12.85 -22.99
CA ASN A 323 -11.63 14.15 -22.34
C ASN A 323 -12.74 14.24 -21.29
N LEU A 324 -13.97 13.78 -21.58
CA LEU A 324 -15.07 13.83 -20.62
C LEU A 324 -14.81 12.88 -19.42
N CYS A 325 -14.22 11.72 -19.67
CA CYS A 325 -13.77 10.83 -18.59
C CYS A 325 -12.71 11.51 -17.71
N ALA A 326 -11.74 12.17 -18.32
CA ALA A 326 -10.70 12.92 -17.63
C ALA A 326 -11.27 14.07 -16.79
N ASP A 327 -12.23 14.85 -17.35
CA ASP A 327 -12.90 15.93 -16.64
C ASP A 327 -13.62 15.40 -15.37
N ALA A 328 -14.29 14.26 -15.48
CA ALA A 328 -14.96 13.62 -14.36
C ALA A 328 -13.97 13.13 -13.29
N LEU A 329 -12.87 12.49 -13.71
CA LEU A 329 -11.82 12.04 -12.80
C LEU A 329 -11.13 13.22 -12.09
N GLU A 330 -10.92 14.35 -12.74
CA GLU A 330 -10.39 15.55 -12.10
C GLU A 330 -11.31 16.04 -10.97
N GLN A 331 -12.62 16.10 -11.21
CA GLN A 331 -13.57 16.51 -10.17
C GLN A 331 -13.56 15.55 -8.98
N LEU A 332 -13.47 14.24 -9.23
CA LEU A 332 -13.32 13.24 -8.15
C LEU A 332 -12.00 13.41 -7.40
N GLY A 333 -10.92 13.70 -8.12
CA GLY A 333 -9.62 13.97 -7.52
C GLY A 333 -9.62 15.23 -6.63
N TYR A 334 -10.25 16.31 -7.08
CA TYR A 334 -10.33 17.56 -6.30
C TYR A 334 -11.18 17.42 -5.03
N GLN A 335 -12.13 16.50 -5.01
CA GLN A 335 -13.00 16.23 -3.86
C GLN A 335 -12.43 15.16 -2.91
N ALA A 336 -11.38 14.44 -3.30
CA ALA A 336 -10.81 13.37 -2.49
C ALA A 336 -9.96 13.94 -1.34
N GLU A 337 -10.27 13.57 -0.10
CA GLU A 337 -9.45 13.85 1.08
C GLU A 337 -8.16 13.04 1.07
N SER A 338 -8.23 11.77 0.65
CA SER A 338 -7.06 10.90 0.52
C SER A 338 -6.13 11.36 -0.58
N GLY A 339 -4.86 11.64 -0.24
CA GLY A 339 -3.82 11.96 -1.22
C GLY A 339 -3.61 10.87 -2.26
N ALA A 340 -3.68 9.59 -1.85
CA ALA A 340 -3.56 8.46 -2.75
C ALA A 340 -4.72 8.37 -3.76
N TRP A 341 -5.95 8.59 -3.31
CA TRP A 341 -7.11 8.61 -4.21
C TRP A 341 -7.09 9.81 -5.15
N ARG A 342 -6.80 11.00 -4.60
CA ARG A 342 -6.62 12.21 -5.39
C ARG A 342 -5.62 11.99 -6.52
N ASN A 343 -4.44 11.51 -6.17
CA ASN A 343 -3.38 11.29 -7.15
C ASN A 343 -3.77 10.25 -8.20
N ALA A 344 -4.44 9.17 -7.82
CA ALA A 344 -4.90 8.14 -8.75
C ALA A 344 -5.90 8.70 -9.76
N TYR A 345 -6.87 9.49 -9.32
CA TYR A 345 -7.83 10.14 -10.21
C TYR A 345 -7.15 11.13 -11.17
N LEU A 346 -6.28 11.99 -10.65
CA LEU A 346 -5.60 13.00 -11.46
C LEU A 346 -4.60 12.39 -12.44
N MET A 347 -3.90 11.32 -12.07
CA MET A 347 -3.05 10.54 -12.98
C MET A 347 -3.87 9.92 -14.11
N GLY A 348 -5.02 9.31 -13.79
CA GLY A 348 -5.95 8.79 -14.78
C GLY A 348 -6.41 9.86 -15.78
N ALA A 349 -6.78 11.04 -15.26
CA ALA A 349 -7.16 12.18 -16.11
C ALA A 349 -6.01 12.64 -17.03
N ALA A 350 -4.81 12.75 -16.48
CA ALA A 350 -3.62 13.15 -17.25
C ALA A 350 -3.31 12.18 -18.39
N GLU A 351 -3.37 10.86 -18.13
CA GLU A 351 -3.12 9.85 -19.18
C GLU A 351 -4.25 9.74 -20.21
N LEU A 352 -5.49 9.96 -19.83
CA LEU A 352 -6.59 10.04 -20.79
C LEU A 352 -6.39 11.17 -21.79
N ARG A 353 -5.84 12.31 -21.36
CA ARG A 353 -5.57 13.46 -22.25
C ARG A 353 -4.29 13.30 -23.07
N ASN A 354 -3.22 12.80 -22.45
CA ASN A 354 -1.86 12.90 -23.00
C ASN A 354 -1.27 11.55 -23.42
N GLY A 355 -1.98 10.45 -23.26
CA GLY A 355 -1.45 9.10 -23.46
C GLY A 355 -0.63 8.61 -22.26
N ASN A 356 0.06 7.49 -22.42
CA ASN A 356 0.83 6.87 -21.36
C ASN A 356 2.00 7.77 -20.90
N LEU A 357 2.01 8.11 -19.62
CA LEU A 357 3.02 8.99 -19.01
C LEU A 357 4.10 8.22 -18.25
N SER A 358 4.11 6.88 -18.29
CA SER A 358 5.05 6.05 -17.49
C SER A 358 6.52 6.39 -17.77
N GLY A 359 6.87 6.75 -18.99
CA GLY A 359 8.24 7.16 -19.35
C GLY A 359 8.68 8.51 -18.77
N ARG A 360 7.77 9.31 -18.22
CA ARG A 360 8.08 10.60 -17.55
C ARG A 360 8.34 10.45 -16.07
N ALA A 361 7.95 9.32 -15.48
CA ALA A 361 8.18 9.07 -14.07
C ALA A 361 9.69 8.87 -13.81
N ARG A 362 10.24 9.60 -12.87
CA ARG A 362 11.56 9.28 -12.31
C ARG A 362 11.39 8.04 -11.44
N THR A 363 11.57 6.86 -12.03
CA THR A 363 11.59 5.61 -11.27
C THR A 363 12.95 5.51 -10.59
N ALA A 364 12.92 5.29 -9.28
CA ALA A 364 14.12 4.86 -8.58
C ALA A 364 14.58 3.52 -9.18
N ASN A 365 15.83 3.44 -9.66
CA ASN A 365 16.43 2.21 -10.16
C ASN A 365 16.72 1.26 -8.99
N GLY A 366 15.66 0.61 -8.47
CA GLY A 366 15.76 -0.22 -7.28
C GLY A 366 15.88 -1.72 -7.54
N LEU A 367 15.38 -2.17 -8.71
CA LEU A 367 15.26 -3.60 -8.97
C LEU A 367 16.62 -4.32 -8.88
N THR A 368 17.61 -3.87 -9.64
CA THR A 368 18.95 -4.50 -9.67
C THR A 368 19.63 -4.50 -8.29
N ASN A 369 19.50 -3.42 -7.53
CA ASN A 369 20.10 -3.34 -6.20
C ASN A 369 19.38 -4.23 -5.18
N SER A 370 18.04 -4.35 -5.27
CA SER A 370 17.26 -5.25 -4.43
C SER A 370 17.56 -6.73 -4.73
N MET A 371 17.82 -7.08 -5.99
CA MET A 371 18.21 -8.44 -6.39
C MET A 371 19.52 -8.91 -5.73
N ARG A 372 20.43 -8.00 -5.38
CA ARG A 372 21.67 -8.35 -4.67
C ARG A 372 21.45 -8.93 -3.27
N ALA A 373 20.29 -8.70 -2.67
CA ALA A 373 19.91 -9.24 -1.37
C ALA A 373 19.20 -10.60 -1.47
N MET A 374 18.91 -11.08 -2.68
CA MET A 374 18.18 -12.33 -2.89
C MET A 374 19.06 -13.55 -2.60
N THR A 375 18.43 -14.59 -2.05
CA THR A 375 19.03 -15.93 -2.01
C THR A 375 19.02 -16.54 -3.41
N VAL A 376 19.82 -17.61 -3.61
CA VAL A 376 19.83 -18.36 -4.89
C VAL A 376 18.42 -18.87 -5.24
N SER A 377 17.67 -19.40 -4.26
CA SER A 377 16.30 -19.86 -4.47
C SER A 377 15.39 -18.72 -4.98
N MET A 378 15.43 -17.57 -4.33
CA MET A 378 14.65 -16.40 -4.76
C MET A 378 15.02 -15.94 -6.18
N LEU A 379 16.30 -16.02 -6.54
CA LEU A 379 16.76 -15.68 -7.89
C LEU A 379 16.20 -16.65 -8.93
N LEU A 380 16.18 -17.95 -8.64
CA LEU A 380 15.60 -18.96 -9.53
C LEU A 380 14.08 -18.76 -9.70
N ASP A 381 13.36 -18.47 -8.62
CA ASP A 381 11.94 -18.12 -8.69
C ASP A 381 11.71 -16.88 -9.59
N TYR A 382 12.56 -15.87 -9.47
CA TYR A 382 12.45 -14.67 -10.28
C TYR A 382 12.75 -14.93 -11.76
N ILE A 383 13.74 -15.77 -12.09
CA ILE A 383 14.01 -16.22 -13.48
C ILE A 383 12.77 -16.92 -14.05
N ALA A 384 12.12 -17.81 -13.28
CA ALA A 384 10.90 -18.47 -13.70
C ALA A 384 9.76 -17.48 -13.99
N ILE A 385 9.61 -16.43 -13.16
CA ILE A 385 8.61 -15.36 -13.38
C ILE A 385 8.86 -14.59 -14.68
N LEU A 386 10.12 -14.39 -15.06
CA LEU A 386 10.50 -13.67 -16.29
C LEU A 386 10.43 -14.53 -17.55
N THR A 387 10.35 -15.85 -17.40
CA THR A 387 10.36 -16.78 -18.53
C THR A 387 8.99 -16.82 -19.21
N ASP A 388 8.96 -16.61 -20.51
CA ASP A 388 7.78 -16.92 -21.34
C ASP A 388 7.74 -18.42 -21.60
N ALA A 389 6.85 -19.11 -20.88
CA ALA A 389 6.72 -20.57 -20.97
C ALA A 389 6.34 -21.07 -22.38
N ASN A 390 5.59 -20.27 -23.15
CA ASN A 390 5.24 -20.65 -24.55
C ASN A 390 6.44 -20.53 -25.47
N ALA A 391 7.27 -19.51 -25.29
CA ALA A 391 8.49 -19.35 -26.06
C ALA A 391 9.55 -20.42 -25.71
N ALA A 392 9.65 -20.77 -24.42
CA ALA A 392 10.65 -21.71 -23.88
C ALA A 392 10.21 -23.19 -23.90
N GLN A 393 9.05 -23.52 -24.41
CA GLN A 393 8.46 -24.88 -24.33
C GLN A 393 9.31 -26.03 -24.88
N ASN A 394 10.28 -25.74 -25.75
CA ASN A 394 11.17 -26.70 -26.38
C ASN A 394 12.63 -26.54 -25.93
N ASP A 395 12.89 -25.67 -24.96
CA ASP A 395 14.25 -25.41 -24.48
C ASP A 395 14.55 -26.23 -23.23
N ASP A 396 15.66 -26.97 -23.25
CA ASP A 396 16.21 -27.66 -22.09
C ASP A 396 17.41 -26.87 -21.55
N LEU A 397 17.31 -26.38 -20.31
CA LEU A 397 18.37 -25.62 -19.65
C LEU A 397 18.84 -26.35 -18.38
N THR A 398 20.12 -26.66 -18.30
CA THR A 398 20.74 -27.15 -17.07
C THR A 398 21.61 -26.06 -16.46
N LEU A 399 21.31 -25.68 -15.23
CA LEU A 399 22.11 -24.74 -14.45
C LEU A 399 22.93 -25.48 -13.41
N ASN A 400 24.25 -25.33 -13.48
CA ASN A 400 25.15 -25.83 -12.44
C ASN A 400 25.51 -24.66 -11.51
N LEU A 401 25.13 -24.78 -10.25
CA LEU A 401 25.46 -23.81 -9.21
C LEU A 401 26.67 -24.32 -8.43
N THR A 402 27.75 -23.59 -8.45
CA THR A 402 29.03 -23.94 -7.73
C THR A 402 29.28 -22.91 -6.64
#